data_422ead3adfe46593d5e91dde54315459
#
_entry.id   422ead3adfe46593d5e91dde54315459
#
_cell.length_a   1.000
_cell.length_b   1.000
_cell.length_c   1.000
_cell.angle_alpha   90.00
_cell.angle_beta   90.00
_cell.angle_gamma   90.00
#
_symmetry.space_group_name_H-M   'P 1'
#
loop_
_entity.id
_entity.type
_entity.pdbx_description
1 polymer ?
#
loop_
_entity_poly.entity_id
_entity_poly.type
_entity_poly.pdbx_seq_one_letter_code
_entity_poly.pdbx_strand_id
1 'polypeptide(L)'
;MFGIYILSMLSMMFIFAGNIVSYGGMFQSSSTLAVITLWAMFYLAYIAINCFALSYGFKEYGKKHKLSRYLLLLLTALIYNVALTYAFHLYKPENVTMHSVTHAFFLLSNNAYWLFTAFTGMFLLSPIVDYMVEHISRETAIKAVWIIGLLGFYGLFSAGELKDPLLFKSGRGIIWFTCLYFIGATVRKHELYKVNVSKTALIGLCSFILNGFLMLSLDKFIGNTFDDYFLSALSPLLLVTSICLLYVFANMKSKQEKIVQFVDESTLCTYLLASHSLFLGYVLLNQFTTLAGMPFYLLALMVIMIALSLYVVALIIDLIRRGIFKVLRLEKLALWIETLFGKLLNKLSA
;
A
#
# COMPACT_ATOMS: atom_id res chain seq x y z
N MET A 1 4.08 -5.31 18.67
CA MET A 1 4.34 -5.00 17.22
C MET A 1 3.96 -6.15 16.29
N PHE A 2 3.90 -7.38 16.78
CA PHE A 2 3.61 -8.59 15.98
C PHE A 2 2.43 -8.44 15.01
N GLY A 3 1.24 -8.07 15.51
CA GLY A 3 0.07 -7.94 14.64
C GLY A 3 0.19 -6.85 13.58
N ILE A 4 0.91 -5.75 13.86
CA ILE A 4 1.11 -4.69 12.87
C ILE A 4 2.00 -5.15 11.71
N TYR A 5 3.00 -5.98 11.96
CA TYR A 5 3.77 -6.61 10.88
C TYR A 5 2.88 -7.52 10.02
N ILE A 6 2.01 -8.33 10.66
CA ILE A 6 1.04 -9.16 9.92
C ILE A 6 0.08 -8.29 9.11
N LEU A 7 -0.46 -7.20 9.67
CA LEU A 7 -1.34 -6.29 8.94
C LEU A 7 -0.66 -5.71 7.69
N SER A 8 0.60 -5.31 7.81
CA SER A 8 1.40 -4.81 6.67
C SER A 8 1.56 -5.87 5.58
N MET A 9 1.88 -7.12 5.95
CA MET A 9 2.02 -8.24 5.01
C MET A 9 0.70 -8.59 4.33
N LEU A 10 -0.40 -8.70 5.09
CA LEU A 10 -1.74 -8.94 4.56
C LEU A 10 -2.19 -7.81 3.63
N SER A 11 -1.86 -6.56 3.98
CA SER A 11 -2.15 -5.41 3.12
C SER A 11 -1.49 -5.58 1.75
N MET A 12 -0.24 -6.00 1.69
CA MET A 12 0.43 -6.21 0.41
C MET A 12 -0.19 -7.36 -0.39
N MET A 13 -0.55 -8.46 0.28
CA MET A 13 -1.24 -9.58 -0.37
C MET A 13 -2.60 -9.15 -0.96
N PHE A 14 -3.38 -8.33 -0.25
CA PHE A 14 -4.64 -7.81 -0.78
C PHE A 14 -4.46 -6.77 -1.91
N ILE A 15 -3.37 -6.00 -1.92
CA ILE A 15 -3.02 -5.16 -3.08
C ILE A 15 -2.75 -6.06 -4.30
N PHE A 16 -2.09 -7.19 -4.15
CA PHE A 16 -1.90 -8.16 -5.24
C PHE A 16 -3.23 -8.76 -5.71
N ALA A 17 -4.12 -9.13 -4.77
CA ALA A 17 -5.46 -9.60 -5.11
C ALA A 17 -6.22 -8.54 -5.93
N GLY A 18 -6.13 -7.26 -5.57
CA GLY A 18 -6.69 -6.15 -6.33
C GLY A 18 -6.11 -6.06 -7.76
N ASN A 19 -4.80 -6.23 -7.93
CA ASN A 19 -4.17 -6.26 -9.25
C ASN A 19 -4.66 -7.46 -10.09
N ILE A 20 -4.80 -8.65 -9.49
CA ILE A 20 -5.32 -9.84 -10.16
C ILE A 20 -6.76 -9.61 -10.61
N VAL A 21 -7.61 -9.03 -9.77
CA VAL A 21 -8.99 -8.70 -10.11
C VAL A 21 -9.07 -7.65 -11.22
N SER A 22 -8.23 -6.60 -11.17
CA SER A 22 -8.23 -5.51 -12.15
C SER A 22 -7.74 -5.95 -13.53
N TYR A 23 -6.69 -6.74 -13.57
CA TYR A 23 -6.03 -7.12 -14.84
C TYR A 23 -6.45 -8.49 -15.35
N GLY A 24 -6.99 -9.37 -14.50
CA GLY A 24 -7.25 -10.78 -14.79
C GLY A 24 -8.38 -11.06 -15.81
N GLY A 25 -9.22 -10.06 -16.13
CA GLY A 25 -10.31 -10.22 -17.10
C GLY A 25 -11.52 -10.98 -16.56
N MET A 26 -11.67 -11.09 -15.24
CA MET A 26 -12.70 -11.93 -14.60
C MET A 26 -14.12 -11.30 -14.60
N PHE A 27 -14.26 -10.00 -14.86
CA PHE A 27 -15.58 -9.34 -14.88
C PHE A 27 -16.43 -9.67 -16.10
N GLN A 28 -15.86 -10.25 -17.16
CA GLN A 28 -16.50 -10.36 -18.48
C GLN A 28 -17.67 -11.35 -18.57
N SER A 29 -17.72 -12.37 -17.70
CA SER A 29 -18.72 -13.45 -17.79
C SER A 29 -19.24 -13.95 -16.45
N SER A 30 -19.12 -13.15 -15.41
CA SER A 30 -19.42 -13.59 -14.05
C SER A 30 -20.91 -13.49 -13.70
N SER A 31 -21.39 -14.43 -12.88
CA SER A 31 -22.70 -14.32 -12.25
C SER A 31 -22.75 -13.09 -11.33
N THR A 32 -23.94 -12.59 -11.00
CA THR A 32 -24.13 -11.44 -10.09
C THR A 32 -23.37 -11.62 -8.76
N LEU A 33 -23.43 -12.83 -8.16
CA LEU A 33 -22.70 -13.11 -6.92
C LEU A 33 -21.18 -13.10 -7.13
N ALA A 34 -20.67 -13.58 -8.26
CA ALA A 34 -19.27 -13.53 -8.58
C ALA A 34 -18.81 -12.07 -8.77
N VAL A 35 -19.58 -11.24 -9.45
CA VAL A 35 -19.29 -9.80 -9.59
C VAL A 35 -19.23 -9.10 -8.24
N ILE A 36 -20.22 -9.32 -7.36
CA ILE A 36 -20.20 -8.77 -5.98
C ILE A 36 -18.93 -9.22 -5.22
N THR A 37 -18.53 -10.48 -5.39
CA THR A 37 -17.31 -11.01 -4.75
C THR A 37 -16.05 -10.33 -5.28
N LEU A 38 -15.93 -10.11 -6.59
CA LEU A 38 -14.81 -9.39 -7.20
C LEU A 38 -14.75 -7.94 -6.68
N TRP A 39 -15.89 -7.26 -6.58
CA TRP A 39 -15.97 -5.92 -6.00
C TRP A 39 -15.55 -5.92 -4.52
N ALA A 40 -15.99 -6.89 -3.73
CA ALA A 40 -15.58 -7.01 -2.33
C ALA A 40 -14.04 -7.19 -2.20
N MET A 41 -13.45 -8.00 -3.09
CA MET A 41 -11.99 -8.17 -3.14
C MET A 41 -11.27 -6.87 -3.53
N PHE A 42 -11.85 -6.11 -4.44
CA PHE A 42 -11.32 -4.81 -4.84
C PHE A 42 -11.38 -3.79 -3.70
N TYR A 43 -12.46 -3.78 -2.89
CA TYR A 43 -12.53 -2.96 -1.67
C TYR A 43 -11.46 -3.33 -0.65
N LEU A 44 -11.19 -4.63 -0.47
CA LEU A 44 -10.12 -5.08 0.40
C LEU A 44 -8.76 -4.53 -0.03
N ALA A 45 -8.51 -4.37 -1.33
CA ALA A 45 -7.29 -3.75 -1.83
C ALA A 45 -7.19 -2.25 -1.46
N TYR A 46 -8.28 -1.48 -1.51
CA TYR A 46 -8.27 -0.08 -1.07
C TYR A 46 -8.08 0.07 0.44
N ILE A 47 -8.73 -0.79 1.24
CA ILE A 47 -8.48 -0.86 2.70
C ILE A 47 -7.01 -1.18 2.96
N ALA A 48 -6.45 -2.12 2.21
CA ALA A 48 -5.07 -2.56 2.34
C ALA A 48 -4.06 -1.43 2.06
N ILE A 49 -4.33 -0.55 1.09
CA ILE A 49 -3.54 0.65 0.83
C ILE A 49 -3.47 1.53 2.08
N ASN A 50 -4.62 1.82 2.68
CA ASN A 50 -4.69 2.62 3.91
C ASN A 50 -3.99 1.88 5.08
N CYS A 51 -4.26 0.59 5.27
CA CYS A 51 -3.63 -0.22 6.33
C CYS A 51 -2.11 -0.26 6.21
N PHE A 52 -1.57 -0.31 4.97
CA PHE A 52 -0.13 -0.30 4.75
C PHE A 52 0.52 0.99 5.26
N ALA A 53 -0.01 2.16 4.87
CA ALA A 53 0.50 3.46 5.30
C ALA A 53 0.31 3.72 6.81
N LEU A 54 -0.88 3.36 7.35
CA LEU A 54 -1.17 3.41 8.80
C LEU A 54 -0.20 2.54 9.60
N SER A 55 0.04 1.30 9.15
CA SER A 55 0.97 0.37 9.79
C SER A 55 2.39 0.91 9.78
N TYR A 56 2.80 1.57 8.69
CA TYR A 56 4.12 2.18 8.59
C TYR A 56 4.28 3.32 9.61
N GLY A 57 3.31 4.24 9.70
CA GLY A 57 3.31 5.30 10.71
C GLY A 57 3.35 4.74 12.14
N PHE A 58 2.58 3.69 12.41
CA PHE A 58 2.61 3.01 13.71
C PHE A 58 3.96 2.33 14.00
N LYS A 59 4.61 1.71 13.01
CA LYS A 59 5.90 1.00 13.17
C LYS A 59 7.08 1.95 13.37
N GLU A 60 7.10 3.04 12.60
CA GLU A 60 8.30 3.89 12.50
C GLU A 60 8.27 5.08 13.45
N TYR A 61 7.12 5.47 14.02
CA TYR A 61 7.06 6.55 15.00
C TYR A 61 8.07 6.36 16.14
N GLY A 62 8.84 7.42 16.41
CA GLY A 62 9.88 7.45 17.44
C GLY A 62 11.18 6.71 17.07
N LYS A 63 11.33 6.22 15.84
CA LYS A 63 12.58 5.70 15.32
C LYS A 63 13.34 6.77 14.54
N LYS A 64 14.66 6.67 14.54
CA LYS A 64 15.50 7.55 13.68
C LYS A 64 15.28 7.19 12.20
N HIS A 65 14.87 8.17 11.41
CA HIS A 65 14.74 8.06 9.96
C HIS A 65 16.13 8.10 9.32
N LYS A 66 16.67 6.94 8.95
CA LYS A 66 18.00 6.82 8.35
C LYS A 66 17.92 6.96 6.84
N LEU A 67 18.62 7.92 6.27
CA LEU A 67 18.70 8.11 4.82
C LEU A 67 19.29 6.88 4.12
N SER A 68 20.25 6.18 4.75
CA SER A 68 20.83 4.94 4.24
C SER A 68 19.80 3.85 3.98
N ARG A 69 18.79 3.71 4.85
CA ARG A 69 17.69 2.74 4.66
C ARG A 69 16.86 3.08 3.42
N TYR A 70 16.60 4.37 3.20
CA TYR A 70 15.87 4.82 2.02
C TYR A 70 16.70 4.64 0.73
N LEU A 71 18.00 4.95 0.76
CA LEU A 71 18.91 4.74 -0.37
C LEU A 71 18.96 3.26 -0.79
N LEU A 72 19.02 2.35 0.18
CA LEU A 72 18.95 0.91 -0.10
C LEU A 72 17.63 0.49 -0.74
N LEU A 73 16.52 1.09 -0.31
CA LEU A 73 15.21 0.84 -0.89
C LEU A 73 15.10 1.36 -2.33
N LEU A 74 15.60 2.58 -2.58
CA LEU A 74 15.69 3.13 -3.94
C LEU A 74 16.54 2.25 -4.86
N LEU A 75 17.71 1.82 -4.38
CA LEU A 75 18.58 0.93 -5.12
C LEU A 75 17.89 -0.42 -5.42
N THR A 76 17.16 -0.95 -4.45
CA THR A 76 16.36 -2.16 -4.64
C THR A 76 15.31 -1.97 -5.72
N ALA A 77 14.57 -0.87 -5.68
CA ALA A 77 13.55 -0.56 -6.67
C ALA A 77 14.14 -0.42 -8.08
N LEU A 78 15.29 0.24 -8.20
CA LEU A 78 16.00 0.39 -9.47
C LEU A 78 16.45 -0.98 -10.01
N ILE A 79 17.07 -1.81 -9.17
CA ILE A 79 17.55 -3.14 -9.57
C ILE A 79 16.38 -4.01 -10.03
N TYR A 80 15.25 -4.03 -9.29
CA TYR A 80 14.10 -4.83 -9.69
C TYR A 80 13.51 -4.36 -11.01
N ASN A 81 13.37 -3.05 -11.19
CA ASN A 81 12.80 -2.51 -12.42
C ASN A 81 13.67 -2.83 -13.64
N VAL A 82 14.98 -2.62 -13.53
CA VAL A 82 15.93 -2.92 -14.60
C VAL A 82 16.02 -4.43 -14.86
N ALA A 83 16.12 -5.24 -13.80
CA ALA A 83 16.23 -6.70 -13.92
C ALA A 83 14.98 -7.33 -14.55
N LEU A 84 13.78 -6.89 -14.15
CA LEU A 84 12.53 -7.36 -14.74
C LEU A 84 12.40 -6.91 -16.22
N THR A 85 12.70 -5.65 -16.52
CA THR A 85 12.67 -5.15 -17.89
C THR A 85 13.63 -5.97 -18.78
N TYR A 86 14.85 -6.25 -18.30
CA TYR A 86 15.81 -7.09 -19.01
C TYR A 86 15.33 -8.54 -19.16
N ALA A 87 14.75 -9.14 -18.12
CA ALA A 87 14.20 -10.49 -18.19
C ALA A 87 13.07 -10.60 -19.24
N PHE A 88 12.19 -9.60 -19.31
CA PHE A 88 11.15 -9.52 -20.35
C PHE A 88 11.74 -9.30 -21.74
N HIS A 89 12.81 -8.53 -21.86
CA HIS A 89 13.53 -8.37 -23.15
C HIS A 89 14.11 -9.69 -23.66
N LEU A 90 14.63 -10.52 -22.76
CA LEU A 90 15.12 -11.86 -23.15
C LEU A 90 13.99 -12.83 -23.52
N TYR A 91 12.83 -12.71 -22.88
CA TYR A 91 11.69 -13.62 -23.11
C TYR A 91 10.84 -13.22 -24.33
N LYS A 92 10.57 -11.92 -24.50
CA LYS A 92 9.75 -11.33 -25.58
C LYS A 92 10.32 -9.97 -25.98
N PRO A 93 11.42 -9.95 -26.75
CA PRO A 93 12.12 -8.70 -27.12
C PRO A 93 11.23 -7.70 -27.86
N GLU A 94 10.27 -8.17 -28.65
CA GLU A 94 9.31 -7.35 -29.38
C GLU A 94 8.41 -6.48 -28.49
N ASN A 95 8.25 -6.84 -27.23
CA ASN A 95 7.40 -6.14 -26.26
C ASN A 95 8.15 -5.10 -25.42
N VAL A 96 9.50 -5.06 -25.53
CA VAL A 96 10.34 -4.13 -24.77
C VAL A 96 10.86 -3.04 -25.69
N THR A 97 10.25 -1.88 -25.63
CA THR A 97 10.65 -0.70 -26.40
C THR A 97 11.78 0.08 -25.70
N MET A 98 12.48 0.95 -26.44
CA MET A 98 13.46 1.87 -25.85
C MET A 98 12.83 2.75 -24.75
N HIS A 99 11.55 3.08 -24.91
CA HIS A 99 10.77 3.77 -23.90
C HIS A 99 10.66 2.95 -22.59
N SER A 100 10.42 1.63 -22.67
CA SER A 100 10.39 0.74 -21.50
C SER A 100 11.74 0.71 -20.77
N VAL A 101 12.85 0.72 -21.53
CA VAL A 101 14.21 0.74 -20.98
C VAL A 101 14.51 2.06 -20.29
N THR A 102 14.20 3.20 -20.92
CA THR A 102 14.40 4.51 -20.28
C THR A 102 13.53 4.68 -19.03
N HIS A 103 12.29 4.23 -19.08
CA HIS A 103 11.38 4.23 -17.93
C HIS A 103 11.88 3.34 -16.77
N ALA A 104 12.66 2.29 -17.05
CA ALA A 104 13.24 1.44 -16.01
C ALA A 104 14.17 2.22 -15.07
N PHE A 105 14.81 3.29 -15.53
CA PHE A 105 15.70 4.12 -14.72
C PHE A 105 14.98 5.28 -13.99
N PHE A 106 13.79 5.68 -14.43
CA PHE A 106 13.05 6.82 -13.89
C PHE A 106 11.84 6.40 -13.05
N LEU A 107 12.09 5.65 -11.97
CA LEU A 107 11.07 5.04 -11.10
C LEU A 107 10.03 6.00 -10.53
N LEU A 108 10.45 7.20 -10.13
CA LEU A 108 9.60 8.17 -9.43
C LEU A 108 8.80 9.07 -10.37
N SER A 109 9.26 9.28 -11.60
CA SER A 109 8.59 10.12 -12.59
C SER A 109 7.54 9.38 -13.40
N ASN A 110 7.56 8.06 -13.37
CA ASN A 110 6.60 7.21 -14.07
C ASN A 110 5.57 6.67 -13.08
N ASN A 111 4.29 6.78 -13.39
CA ASN A 111 3.20 6.25 -12.56
C ASN A 111 3.22 4.71 -12.38
N ALA A 112 4.24 4.02 -12.91
CA ALA A 112 4.37 2.56 -12.81
C ALA A 112 4.34 2.05 -11.37
N TYR A 113 5.00 2.76 -10.47
CA TYR A 113 5.08 2.40 -9.04
C TYR A 113 4.50 3.49 -8.15
N TRP A 114 3.23 3.85 -8.38
CA TRP A 114 2.56 4.92 -7.66
C TRP A 114 2.63 4.78 -6.12
N LEU A 115 2.52 3.53 -5.59
CA LEU A 115 2.61 3.28 -4.15
C LEU A 115 4.03 3.54 -3.64
N PHE A 116 5.06 3.20 -4.42
CA PHE A 116 6.45 3.49 -4.08
C PHE A 116 6.73 4.99 -4.11
N THR A 117 6.18 5.72 -5.09
CA THR A 117 6.29 7.19 -5.17
C THR A 117 5.59 7.86 -3.97
N ALA A 118 4.37 7.43 -3.63
CA ALA A 118 3.64 7.92 -2.48
C ALA A 118 4.37 7.62 -1.16
N PHE A 119 4.91 6.39 -1.04
CA PHE A 119 5.73 5.98 0.09
C PHE A 119 7.01 6.82 0.22
N THR A 120 7.69 7.10 -0.88
CA THR A 120 8.89 7.96 -0.90
C THR A 120 8.60 9.34 -0.34
N GLY A 121 7.54 10.00 -0.82
CA GLY A 121 7.16 11.33 -0.30
C GLY A 121 6.76 11.29 1.18
N MET A 122 5.99 10.30 1.59
CA MET A 122 5.65 10.06 2.99
C MET A 122 6.90 9.84 3.86
N PHE A 123 7.87 9.02 3.39
CA PHE A 123 9.12 8.78 4.11
C PHE A 123 9.93 10.07 4.30
N LEU A 124 10.05 10.89 3.26
CA LEU A 124 10.77 12.16 3.33
C LEU A 124 10.09 13.17 4.27
N LEU A 125 8.76 13.15 4.37
CA LEU A 125 7.98 14.01 5.26
C LEU A 125 7.86 13.45 6.68
N SER A 126 8.13 12.16 6.90
CA SER A 126 7.94 11.51 8.19
C SER A 126 8.68 12.14 9.38
N PRO A 127 9.92 12.70 9.24
CA PRO A 127 10.57 13.38 10.37
C PRO A 127 9.80 14.61 10.86
N ILE A 128 9.19 15.37 9.92
CA ILE A 128 8.37 16.54 10.23
C ILE A 128 7.09 16.09 10.93
N VAL A 129 6.47 15.04 10.42
CA VAL A 129 5.24 14.48 11.00
C VAL A 129 5.51 13.94 12.40
N ASP A 130 6.63 13.22 12.63
CA ASP A 130 7.00 12.72 13.95
C ASP A 130 7.21 13.86 14.95
N TYR A 131 7.86 14.94 14.52
CA TYR A 131 8.00 16.14 15.34
C TYR A 131 6.64 16.74 15.71
N MET A 132 5.71 16.87 14.75
CA MET A 132 4.35 17.35 15.00
C MET A 132 3.60 16.43 15.97
N VAL A 133 3.65 15.11 15.72
CA VAL A 133 3.00 14.12 16.60
C VAL A 133 3.56 14.19 18.01
N GLU A 134 4.87 14.40 18.19
CA GLU A 134 5.52 14.48 19.51
C GLU A 134 5.02 15.66 20.36
N HIS A 135 4.71 16.79 19.72
CA HIS A 135 4.34 18.02 20.44
C HIS A 135 2.82 18.23 20.56
N ILE A 136 2.01 17.46 19.84
CA ILE A 136 0.54 17.60 19.86
C ILE A 136 -0.08 16.89 21.08
N SER A 137 -1.09 17.52 21.69
CA SER A 137 -1.88 16.91 22.75
C SER A 137 -2.79 15.79 22.20
N ARG A 138 -3.19 14.86 23.06
CA ARG A 138 -4.10 13.77 22.67
C ARG A 138 -5.41 14.27 22.07
N GLU A 139 -5.99 15.31 22.68
CA GLU A 139 -7.27 15.88 22.22
C GLU A 139 -7.13 16.51 20.84
N THR A 140 -6.09 17.34 20.63
CA THR A 140 -5.83 17.99 19.36
C THR A 140 -5.48 16.95 18.28
N ALA A 141 -4.76 15.89 18.63
CA ALA A 141 -4.44 14.81 17.71
C ALA A 141 -5.70 14.08 17.22
N ILE A 142 -6.66 13.79 18.11
CA ILE A 142 -7.94 13.19 17.74
C ILE A 142 -8.74 14.12 16.84
N LYS A 143 -8.79 15.43 17.13
CA LYS A 143 -9.44 16.43 16.27
C LYS A 143 -8.79 16.46 14.88
N ALA A 144 -7.45 16.39 14.81
CA ALA A 144 -6.72 16.32 13.53
C ALA A 144 -7.08 15.06 12.72
N VAL A 145 -7.23 13.90 13.36
CA VAL A 145 -7.68 12.67 12.69
C VAL A 145 -9.08 12.84 12.08
N TRP A 146 -10.01 13.48 12.79
CA TRP A 146 -11.34 13.78 12.27
C TRP A 146 -11.29 14.76 11.08
N ILE A 147 -10.46 15.81 11.16
CA ILE A 147 -10.26 16.78 10.07
C ILE A 147 -9.71 16.05 8.83
N ILE A 148 -8.72 15.17 8.99
CA ILE A 148 -8.18 14.37 7.89
C ILE A 148 -9.28 13.51 7.26
N GLY A 149 -10.13 12.88 8.07
CA GLY A 149 -11.27 12.11 7.58
C GLY A 149 -12.26 12.95 6.77
N LEU A 150 -12.58 14.17 7.23
CA LEU A 150 -13.44 15.12 6.52
C LEU A 150 -12.80 15.64 5.22
N LEU A 151 -11.49 15.90 5.23
CA LEU A 151 -10.77 16.30 4.01
C LEU A 151 -10.72 15.14 2.99
N GLY A 152 -10.56 13.89 3.45
CA GLY A 152 -10.67 12.70 2.60
C GLY A 152 -12.06 12.60 1.97
N PHE A 153 -13.11 12.79 2.76
CA PHE A 153 -14.49 12.82 2.27
C PHE A 153 -14.72 13.94 1.23
N TYR A 154 -14.24 15.15 1.50
CA TYR A 154 -14.30 16.24 0.52
C TYR A 154 -13.51 15.89 -0.74
N GLY A 155 -12.33 15.30 -0.61
CA GLY A 155 -11.50 14.87 -1.73
C GLY A 155 -12.17 13.85 -2.66
N LEU A 156 -13.10 13.02 -2.16
CA LEU A 156 -13.90 12.14 -2.98
C LEU A 156 -14.74 12.92 -4.00
N PHE A 157 -15.45 13.93 -3.56
CA PHE A 157 -16.36 14.68 -4.42
C PHE A 157 -15.64 15.63 -5.37
N SER A 158 -14.41 16.00 -5.09
CA SER A 158 -13.61 16.91 -5.93
C SER A 158 -12.86 16.18 -7.05
N ALA A 159 -12.76 14.87 -7.03
CA ALA A 159 -11.96 14.10 -7.98
C ALA A 159 -12.54 14.02 -9.41
N GLY A 160 -13.83 14.34 -9.60
CA GLY A 160 -14.51 14.19 -10.90
C GLY A 160 -14.34 15.38 -11.85
N GLU A 161 -14.49 16.59 -11.39
CA GLU A 161 -14.52 17.80 -12.25
C GLU A 161 -13.43 18.84 -11.93
N LEU A 162 -13.04 18.96 -10.69
CA LEU A 162 -11.96 19.84 -10.23
C LEU A 162 -10.69 19.00 -10.09
N LYS A 163 -9.65 19.36 -10.83
CA LYS A 163 -8.30 18.75 -10.82
C LYS A 163 -7.77 18.57 -9.39
N ASP A 164 -8.25 17.56 -8.64
CA ASP A 164 -7.80 17.13 -7.32
C ASP A 164 -7.08 18.23 -6.49
N PRO A 165 -7.82 19.24 -5.96
CA PRO A 165 -7.22 20.43 -5.34
C PRO A 165 -6.41 20.09 -4.09
N LEU A 166 -6.67 18.93 -3.48
CA LEU A 166 -5.95 18.46 -2.30
C LEU A 166 -4.76 17.54 -2.65
N LEU A 167 -4.53 17.27 -3.93
CA LEU A 167 -3.46 16.37 -4.43
C LEU A 167 -3.49 14.98 -3.79
N PHE A 168 -4.68 14.49 -3.41
CA PHE A 168 -4.87 13.18 -2.81
C PHE A 168 -4.79 12.03 -3.84
N LYS A 169 -4.98 12.32 -5.14
CA LYS A 169 -4.96 11.35 -6.25
C LYS A 169 -5.82 10.12 -5.95
N SER A 170 -7.06 10.32 -5.54
CA SER A 170 -7.99 9.24 -5.13
C SER A 170 -7.40 8.32 -4.05
N GLY A 171 -6.65 8.91 -3.11
CA GLY A 171 -5.99 8.17 -2.02
C GLY A 171 -4.65 7.51 -2.41
N ARG A 172 -4.10 7.82 -3.59
CA ARG A 172 -2.79 7.33 -4.07
C ARG A 172 -1.68 8.38 -4.03
N GLY A 173 -1.99 9.58 -3.49
CA GLY A 173 -1.07 10.71 -3.43
C GLY A 173 -0.16 10.72 -2.20
N ILE A 174 0.96 11.45 -2.31
CA ILE A 174 1.94 11.63 -1.22
C ILE A 174 1.27 12.22 0.01
N ILE A 175 0.39 13.23 -0.17
CA ILE A 175 -0.27 13.92 0.94
C ILE A 175 -1.18 12.97 1.70
N TRP A 176 -1.99 12.15 1.00
CA TRP A 176 -2.84 11.16 1.67
C TRP A 176 -2.02 10.15 2.48
N PHE A 177 -0.94 9.61 1.91
CA PHE A 177 -0.05 8.70 2.62
C PHE A 177 0.58 9.36 3.86
N THR A 178 0.95 10.63 3.78
CA THR A 178 1.47 11.40 4.91
C THR A 178 0.40 11.58 6.00
N CYS A 179 -0.85 11.84 5.63
CA CYS A 179 -1.98 11.87 6.56
C CYS A 179 -2.20 10.52 7.25
N LEU A 180 -2.14 9.41 6.51
CA LEU A 180 -2.26 8.08 7.08
C LEU A 180 -1.09 7.74 8.01
N TYR A 181 0.13 8.15 7.66
CA TYR A 181 1.30 8.05 8.54
C TYR A 181 1.06 8.79 9.85
N PHE A 182 0.59 10.05 9.78
CA PHE A 182 0.25 10.85 10.95
C PHE A 182 -0.78 10.15 11.86
N ILE A 183 -1.84 9.56 11.26
CA ILE A 183 -2.85 8.80 12.02
C ILE A 183 -2.20 7.60 12.71
N GLY A 184 -1.40 6.80 11.99
CA GLY A 184 -0.71 5.64 12.55
C GLY A 184 0.24 5.99 13.69
N ALA A 185 1.04 7.04 13.54
CA ALA A 185 1.95 7.57 14.55
C ALA A 185 1.19 8.08 15.80
N THR A 186 0.09 8.82 15.58
CA THR A 186 -0.80 9.32 16.63
C THR A 186 -1.42 8.18 17.44
N VAL A 187 -1.92 7.15 16.76
CA VAL A 187 -2.50 5.95 17.40
C VAL A 187 -1.47 5.29 18.29
N ARG A 188 -0.22 5.18 17.86
CA ARG A 188 0.86 4.61 18.66
C ARG A 188 1.23 5.48 19.86
N LYS A 189 1.48 6.79 19.63
CA LYS A 189 1.90 7.72 20.68
C LYS A 189 0.90 7.79 21.83
N HIS A 190 -0.38 7.97 21.48
CA HIS A 190 -1.44 8.16 22.48
C HIS A 190 -2.14 6.86 22.89
N GLU A 191 -1.60 5.71 22.43
CA GLU A 191 -2.11 4.37 22.75
C GLU A 191 -3.62 4.20 22.45
N LEU A 192 -4.12 4.85 21.40
CA LEU A 192 -5.55 4.88 21.07
C LEU A 192 -6.11 3.50 20.70
N TYR A 193 -5.24 2.54 20.38
CA TYR A 193 -5.60 1.16 20.07
C TYR A 193 -5.98 0.32 21.30
N LYS A 194 -5.76 0.82 22.52
CA LYS A 194 -6.15 0.13 23.78
C LYS A 194 -7.66 0.22 24.00
N VAL A 195 -8.43 -0.49 23.19
CA VAL A 195 -9.90 -0.50 23.16
C VAL A 195 -10.43 -1.93 23.15
N ASN A 196 -11.75 -2.08 23.27
CA ASN A 196 -12.39 -3.40 23.16
C ASN A 196 -12.28 -3.92 21.72
N VAL A 197 -11.45 -4.95 21.53
CA VAL A 197 -11.12 -5.53 20.21
C VAL A 197 -12.37 -6.03 19.48
N SER A 198 -13.28 -6.72 20.19
CA SER A 198 -14.49 -7.29 19.56
C SER A 198 -15.45 -6.20 19.07
N LYS A 199 -15.67 -5.15 19.86
CA LYS A 199 -16.49 -4.00 19.45
C LYS A 199 -15.86 -3.28 18.26
N THR A 200 -14.54 -3.07 18.30
CA THR A 200 -13.81 -2.42 17.20
C THR A 200 -13.86 -3.24 15.92
N ALA A 201 -13.69 -4.57 16.02
CA ALA A 201 -13.83 -5.47 14.86
C ALA A 201 -15.23 -5.41 14.25
N LEU A 202 -16.27 -5.36 15.10
CA LEU A 202 -17.66 -5.24 14.65
C LEU A 202 -17.91 -3.91 13.92
N ILE A 203 -17.41 -2.79 14.48
CA ILE A 203 -17.52 -1.46 13.81
C ILE A 203 -16.83 -1.48 12.45
N GLY A 204 -15.62 -2.05 12.36
CA GLY A 204 -14.91 -2.17 11.09
C GLY A 204 -15.68 -3.02 10.07
N LEU A 205 -16.23 -4.16 10.50
CA LEU A 205 -17.06 -5.02 9.64
C LEU A 205 -18.32 -4.31 9.18
N CYS A 206 -19.05 -3.64 10.07
CA CYS A 206 -20.23 -2.87 9.71
C CYS A 206 -19.90 -1.73 8.72
N SER A 207 -18.80 -1.00 8.92
CA SER A 207 -18.34 0.02 7.99
C SER A 207 -18.01 -0.56 6.61
N PHE A 208 -17.37 -1.71 6.55
CA PHE A 208 -17.05 -2.40 5.30
C PHE A 208 -18.33 -2.80 4.53
N ILE A 209 -19.26 -3.46 5.23
CA ILE A 209 -20.55 -3.89 4.64
C ILE A 209 -21.35 -2.68 4.19
N LEU A 210 -21.42 -1.61 5.00
CA LEU A 210 -22.15 -0.39 4.67
C LEU A 210 -21.57 0.29 3.43
N ASN A 211 -20.25 0.32 3.26
CA ASN A 211 -19.61 0.89 2.06
C ASN A 211 -20.04 0.12 0.79
N GLY A 212 -20.01 -1.22 0.84
CA GLY A 212 -20.46 -2.05 -0.28
C GLY A 212 -21.96 -1.90 -0.56
N PHE A 213 -22.80 -1.81 0.48
CA PHE A 213 -24.24 -1.60 0.34
C PHE A 213 -24.54 -0.24 -0.30
N LEU A 214 -23.89 0.83 0.15
CA LEU A 214 -24.08 2.17 -0.41
C LEU A 214 -23.68 2.22 -1.89
N MET A 215 -22.56 1.61 -2.26
CA MET A 215 -22.18 1.51 -3.67
C MET A 215 -23.26 0.83 -4.50
N LEU A 216 -23.64 -0.41 -4.14
CA LEU A 216 -24.62 -1.18 -4.90
C LEU A 216 -26.00 -0.50 -4.97
N SER A 217 -26.36 0.25 -3.92
CA SER A 217 -27.64 0.95 -3.87
C SER A 217 -27.64 2.22 -4.74
N LEU A 218 -26.57 3.02 -4.67
CA LEU A 218 -26.47 4.28 -5.39
C LEU A 218 -26.23 4.05 -6.89
N ASP A 219 -25.49 3.02 -7.26
CA ASP A 219 -25.30 2.62 -8.65
C ASP A 219 -26.66 2.33 -9.33
N LYS A 220 -27.56 1.69 -8.61
CA LYS A 220 -28.92 1.37 -9.09
C LYS A 220 -29.83 2.59 -9.27
N PHE A 221 -29.66 3.64 -8.42
CA PHE A 221 -30.54 4.81 -8.40
C PHE A 221 -30.04 5.99 -9.24
N ILE A 222 -28.73 6.14 -9.39
CA ILE A 222 -28.09 7.37 -9.93
C ILE A 222 -27.23 7.04 -11.17
N GLY A 223 -27.00 5.73 -11.46
CA GLY A 223 -26.12 5.27 -12.55
C GLY A 223 -24.64 5.26 -12.19
N ASN A 224 -23.83 4.64 -13.06
CA ASN A 224 -22.40 4.31 -12.84
C ASN A 224 -21.45 5.49 -12.53
N THR A 225 -21.96 6.69 -12.30
CA THR A 225 -21.16 7.88 -12.00
C THR A 225 -20.60 7.88 -10.56
N PHE A 226 -21.08 7.02 -9.66
CA PHE A 226 -20.68 6.96 -8.26
C PHE A 226 -19.69 5.84 -7.92
N ASP A 227 -19.40 4.94 -8.86
CA ASP A 227 -18.47 3.83 -8.64
C ASP A 227 -17.10 4.33 -8.17
N ASP A 228 -16.56 5.38 -8.79
CA ASP A 228 -15.28 5.96 -8.46
C ASP A 228 -15.22 6.55 -7.03
N TYR A 229 -16.34 7.00 -6.47
CA TYR A 229 -16.41 7.58 -5.13
C TYR A 229 -16.27 6.53 -4.02
N PHE A 230 -16.96 5.40 -4.17
CA PHE A 230 -16.89 4.32 -3.17
C PHE A 230 -15.70 3.40 -3.38
N LEU A 231 -15.10 3.40 -4.58
CA LEU A 231 -13.88 2.70 -4.96
C LEU A 231 -12.64 3.58 -4.77
N SER A 232 -12.52 4.22 -3.63
CA SER A 232 -11.39 5.09 -3.34
C SER A 232 -10.87 4.85 -1.93
N ALA A 233 -9.56 4.89 -1.76
CA ALA A 233 -8.93 4.87 -0.44
C ALA A 233 -9.33 6.08 0.44
N LEU A 234 -9.92 7.13 -0.16
CA LEU A 234 -10.46 8.30 0.55
C LEU A 234 -11.83 8.05 1.18
N SER A 235 -12.54 6.96 0.82
CA SER A 235 -13.85 6.66 1.40
C SER A 235 -13.79 6.65 2.93
N PRO A 236 -14.63 7.46 3.63
CA PRO A 236 -14.62 7.50 5.10
C PRO A 236 -14.89 6.15 5.73
N LEU A 237 -15.77 5.35 5.13
CA LEU A 237 -16.10 4.02 5.64
C LEU A 237 -14.94 3.05 5.49
N LEU A 238 -14.19 3.12 4.38
CA LEU A 238 -12.96 2.33 4.20
C LEU A 238 -11.84 2.82 5.11
N LEU A 239 -11.73 4.12 5.37
CA LEU A 239 -10.78 4.67 6.34
C LEU A 239 -11.11 4.19 7.77
N VAL A 240 -12.38 4.26 8.18
CA VAL A 240 -12.83 3.72 9.50
C VAL A 240 -12.50 2.23 9.59
N THR A 241 -12.79 1.45 8.56
CA THR A 241 -12.44 0.01 8.52
C THR A 241 -10.93 -0.18 8.70
N SER A 242 -10.09 0.61 8.02
CA SER A 242 -8.64 0.52 8.09
C SER A 242 -8.10 0.87 9.49
N ILE A 243 -8.66 1.90 10.14
CA ILE A 243 -8.30 2.28 11.52
C ILE A 243 -8.75 1.18 12.51
N CYS A 244 -9.95 0.60 12.32
CA CYS A 244 -10.40 -0.52 13.14
C CYS A 244 -9.48 -1.73 13.00
N LEU A 245 -9.06 -2.08 11.79
CA LEU A 245 -8.07 -3.14 11.56
C LEU A 245 -6.75 -2.82 12.24
N LEU A 246 -6.23 -1.59 12.12
CA LEU A 246 -5.02 -1.18 12.84
C LEU A 246 -5.15 -1.43 14.35
N TYR A 247 -6.29 -1.08 14.96
CA TYR A 247 -6.53 -1.28 16.40
C TYR A 247 -6.60 -2.76 16.76
N VAL A 248 -7.31 -3.57 15.98
CA VAL A 248 -7.42 -5.02 16.20
C VAL A 248 -6.03 -5.65 16.17
N PHE A 249 -5.26 -5.38 15.11
CA PHE A 249 -3.93 -5.96 14.93
C PHE A 249 -2.90 -5.41 15.92
N ALA A 250 -3.01 -4.15 16.35
CA ALA A 250 -2.12 -3.57 17.37
C ALA A 250 -2.23 -4.29 18.73
N ASN A 251 -3.37 -4.90 19.03
CA ASN A 251 -3.58 -5.68 20.25
C ASN A 251 -3.07 -7.13 20.15
N MET A 252 -2.71 -7.62 18.96
CA MET A 252 -2.18 -8.97 18.77
C MET A 252 -0.74 -9.06 19.27
N LYS A 253 -0.44 -10.07 20.08
CA LYS A 253 0.91 -10.37 20.61
C LYS A 253 1.30 -11.80 20.29
N SER A 254 2.59 -12.04 20.00
CA SER A 254 3.14 -13.38 19.83
C SER A 254 4.62 -13.42 20.17
N LYS A 255 5.11 -14.60 20.53
CA LYS A 255 6.55 -14.87 20.72
C LYS A 255 7.34 -14.87 19.39
N GLN A 256 6.67 -15.00 18.25
CA GLN A 256 7.28 -15.08 16.91
C GLN A 256 7.50 -13.70 16.26
N GLU A 257 7.44 -12.61 17.02
CA GLU A 257 7.54 -11.24 16.50
C GLU A 257 8.78 -11.00 15.62
N LYS A 258 9.95 -11.53 16.00
CA LYS A 258 11.19 -11.35 15.24
C LYS A 258 11.15 -11.97 13.84
N ILE A 259 10.51 -13.15 13.71
CA ILE A 259 10.37 -13.84 12.41
C ILE A 259 9.46 -13.04 11.49
N VAL A 260 8.31 -12.61 12.03
CA VAL A 260 7.34 -11.83 11.26
C VAL A 260 7.90 -10.45 10.88
N GLN A 261 8.66 -9.81 11.77
CA GLN A 261 9.39 -8.57 11.45
C GLN A 261 10.36 -8.77 10.30
N PHE A 262 11.16 -9.85 10.31
CA PHE A 262 12.11 -10.16 9.25
C PHE A 262 11.44 -10.30 7.88
N VAL A 263 10.26 -10.92 7.83
CA VAL A 263 9.45 -11.05 6.60
C VAL A 263 8.84 -9.70 6.21
N ASP A 264 8.29 -8.94 7.17
CA ASP A 264 7.68 -7.62 6.92
C ASP A 264 8.66 -6.62 6.29
N GLU A 265 9.94 -6.71 6.59
CA GLU A 265 10.97 -5.86 5.96
C GLU A 265 11.07 -6.03 4.44
N SER A 266 10.64 -7.16 3.87
CA SER A 266 10.55 -7.40 2.42
C SER A 266 9.23 -6.92 1.80
N THR A 267 8.24 -6.58 2.59
CA THR A 267 6.86 -6.35 2.12
C THR A 267 6.76 -5.29 1.01
N LEU A 268 7.45 -4.15 1.15
CA LEU A 268 7.45 -3.13 0.09
C LEU A 268 8.23 -3.58 -1.16
N CYS A 269 9.27 -4.39 -0.98
CA CYS A 269 10.05 -4.92 -2.09
C CYS A 269 9.25 -5.95 -2.91
N THR A 270 8.37 -6.74 -2.28
CA THR A 270 7.48 -7.65 -2.99
C THR A 270 6.51 -6.89 -3.90
N TYR A 271 6.05 -5.71 -3.48
CA TYR A 271 5.23 -4.84 -4.32
C TYR A 271 5.94 -4.45 -5.62
N LEU A 272 7.23 -4.10 -5.56
CA LEU A 272 7.99 -3.68 -6.73
C LEU A 272 8.06 -4.78 -7.79
N LEU A 273 8.12 -6.05 -7.38
CA LEU A 273 8.12 -7.18 -8.29
C LEU A 273 6.74 -7.41 -8.93
N ALA A 274 5.69 -7.44 -8.11
CA ALA A 274 4.35 -7.79 -8.57
C ALA A 274 3.58 -6.65 -9.26
N SER A 275 4.05 -5.39 -9.14
CA SER A 275 3.43 -4.22 -9.76
C SER A 275 4.22 -3.66 -10.95
N HIS A 276 5.21 -4.40 -11.45
CA HIS A 276 5.95 -4.01 -12.65
C HIS A 276 5.01 -3.97 -13.86
N SER A 277 5.08 -2.92 -14.69
CA SER A 277 4.15 -2.71 -15.80
C SER A 277 4.12 -3.87 -16.81
N LEU A 278 5.30 -4.41 -17.16
CA LEU A 278 5.40 -5.58 -18.04
C LEU A 278 4.82 -6.84 -17.37
N PHE A 279 5.00 -7.01 -16.07
CA PHE A 279 4.39 -8.13 -15.34
C PHE A 279 2.85 -8.02 -15.35
N LEU A 280 2.31 -6.86 -15.05
CA LEU A 280 0.86 -6.61 -15.09
C LEU A 280 0.29 -6.84 -16.50
N GLY A 281 0.97 -6.33 -17.54
CA GLY A 281 0.50 -6.39 -18.92
C GLY A 281 0.68 -7.76 -19.61
N TYR A 282 1.69 -8.55 -19.24
CA TYR A 282 1.97 -9.83 -19.92
C TYR A 282 1.72 -11.06 -19.08
N VAL A 283 1.73 -10.94 -17.74
CA VAL A 283 1.53 -12.09 -16.84
C VAL A 283 0.13 -12.09 -16.23
N LEU A 284 -0.48 -10.92 -16.00
CA LEU A 284 -1.81 -10.87 -15.38
C LEU A 284 -2.93 -10.55 -16.38
N LEU A 285 -2.67 -9.71 -17.39
CA LEU A 285 -3.72 -9.19 -18.26
C LEU A 285 -4.48 -10.33 -18.97
N ASN A 286 -5.77 -10.45 -18.66
CA ASN A 286 -6.71 -11.43 -19.22
C ASN A 286 -6.32 -12.92 -19.03
N GLN A 287 -5.37 -13.21 -18.12
CA GLN A 287 -4.92 -14.60 -17.92
C GLN A 287 -5.88 -15.43 -17.05
N PHE A 288 -6.83 -14.79 -16.38
CA PHE A 288 -7.74 -15.45 -15.43
C PHE A 288 -9.20 -15.39 -15.86
N THR A 289 -9.47 -15.17 -17.14
CA THR A 289 -10.84 -15.13 -17.71
C THR A 289 -11.63 -16.41 -17.45
N THR A 290 -10.96 -17.56 -17.43
CA THR A 290 -11.59 -18.86 -17.15
C THR A 290 -12.15 -18.96 -15.72
N LEU A 291 -11.62 -18.18 -14.77
CA LEU A 291 -12.12 -18.15 -13.39
C LEU A 291 -13.49 -17.48 -13.30
N ALA A 292 -13.86 -16.63 -14.27
CA ALA A 292 -15.13 -15.91 -14.28
C ALA A 292 -16.37 -16.85 -14.29
N GLY A 293 -16.22 -18.07 -14.81
CA GLY A 293 -17.27 -19.09 -14.79
C GLY A 293 -17.40 -19.88 -13.49
N MET A 294 -16.52 -19.66 -12.52
CA MET A 294 -16.52 -20.40 -11.25
C MET A 294 -17.59 -19.91 -10.28
N PRO A 295 -18.09 -20.77 -9.37
CA PRO A 295 -18.89 -20.32 -8.23
C PRO A 295 -18.15 -19.25 -7.40
N PHE A 296 -18.88 -18.27 -6.87
CA PHE A 296 -18.32 -17.07 -6.20
C PHE A 296 -17.32 -17.40 -5.07
N TYR A 297 -17.56 -18.47 -4.29
CA TYR A 297 -16.67 -18.88 -3.20
C TYR A 297 -15.36 -19.52 -3.71
N LEU A 298 -15.40 -20.25 -4.82
CA LEU A 298 -14.20 -20.78 -5.46
C LEU A 298 -13.41 -19.67 -6.14
N LEU A 299 -14.08 -18.72 -6.78
CA LEU A 299 -13.46 -17.53 -7.37
C LEU A 299 -12.68 -16.74 -6.31
N ALA A 300 -13.30 -16.45 -5.16
CA ALA A 300 -12.64 -15.78 -4.05
C ALA A 300 -11.40 -16.54 -3.56
N LEU A 301 -11.55 -17.86 -3.35
CA LEU A 301 -10.45 -18.71 -2.92
C LEU A 301 -9.29 -18.71 -3.94
N MET A 302 -9.58 -18.84 -5.22
CA MET A 302 -8.56 -18.85 -6.28
C MET A 302 -7.81 -17.52 -6.36
N VAL A 303 -8.51 -16.38 -6.30
CA VAL A 303 -7.85 -15.06 -6.28
C VAL A 303 -6.91 -14.91 -5.07
N ILE A 304 -7.35 -15.35 -3.88
CA ILE A 304 -6.51 -15.32 -2.67
C ILE A 304 -5.30 -16.25 -2.82
N MET A 305 -5.49 -17.46 -3.35
CA MET A 305 -4.40 -18.42 -3.54
C MET A 305 -3.36 -17.92 -4.56
N ILE A 306 -3.80 -17.32 -5.66
CA ILE A 306 -2.91 -16.71 -6.65
C ILE A 306 -2.16 -15.52 -6.02
N ALA A 307 -2.84 -14.64 -5.30
CA ALA A 307 -2.22 -13.51 -4.62
C ALA A 307 -1.18 -13.95 -3.58
N LEU A 308 -1.49 -14.98 -2.80
CA LEU A 308 -0.57 -15.57 -1.83
C LEU A 308 0.64 -16.20 -2.52
N SER A 309 0.43 -16.93 -3.61
CA SER A 309 1.52 -17.54 -4.39
C SER A 309 2.47 -16.48 -4.95
N LEU A 310 1.93 -15.40 -5.55
CA LEU A 310 2.72 -14.29 -6.04
C LEU A 310 3.50 -13.60 -4.89
N TYR A 311 2.84 -13.40 -3.74
CA TYR A 311 3.50 -12.82 -2.57
C TYR A 311 4.67 -13.69 -2.09
N VAL A 312 4.49 -15.01 -1.99
CA VAL A 312 5.53 -15.94 -1.56
C VAL A 312 6.70 -15.99 -2.55
N VAL A 313 6.42 -16.04 -3.86
CA VAL A 313 7.45 -15.99 -4.90
C VAL A 313 8.25 -14.68 -4.82
N ALA A 314 7.56 -13.54 -4.74
CA ALA A 314 8.22 -12.25 -4.61
C ALA A 314 9.05 -12.13 -3.32
N LEU A 315 8.57 -12.71 -2.21
CA LEU A 315 9.30 -12.79 -0.95
C LEU A 315 10.60 -13.60 -1.08
N ILE A 316 10.54 -14.77 -1.72
CA ILE A 316 11.73 -15.61 -1.95
C ILE A 316 12.77 -14.84 -2.79
N ILE A 317 12.35 -14.18 -3.86
CA ILE A 317 13.23 -13.34 -4.70
C ILE A 317 13.88 -12.23 -3.86
N ASP A 318 13.10 -11.56 -3.00
CA ASP A 318 13.65 -10.51 -2.15
C ASP A 318 14.63 -11.03 -1.09
N LEU A 319 14.40 -12.20 -0.54
CA LEU A 319 15.33 -12.85 0.39
C LEU A 319 16.67 -13.16 -0.29
N ILE A 320 16.66 -13.63 -1.54
CA ILE A 320 17.87 -13.85 -2.35
C ILE A 320 18.61 -12.51 -2.55
N ARG A 321 17.88 -11.45 -2.97
CA ARG A 321 18.45 -10.09 -3.10
C ARG A 321 19.10 -9.62 -1.81
N ARG A 322 18.47 -9.79 -0.64
CA ARG A 322 19.06 -9.42 0.67
C ARG A 322 20.37 -10.14 0.91
N GLY A 323 20.46 -11.43 0.55
CA GLY A 323 21.71 -12.20 0.60
C GLY A 323 22.80 -11.58 -0.28
N ILE A 324 22.48 -11.23 -1.53
CA ILE A 324 23.40 -10.59 -2.47
C ILE A 324 23.86 -9.22 -1.93
N PHE A 325 22.95 -8.37 -1.44
CA PHE A 325 23.27 -7.06 -0.88
C PHE A 325 24.22 -7.14 0.33
N LYS A 326 24.02 -8.17 1.16
CA LYS A 326 24.90 -8.43 2.31
C LYS A 326 26.32 -8.83 1.86
N VAL A 327 26.44 -9.70 0.86
CA VAL A 327 27.73 -10.09 0.27
C VAL A 327 28.43 -8.89 -0.37
N LEU A 328 27.74 -8.07 -1.13
CA LEU A 328 28.24 -6.87 -1.77
C LEU A 328 28.45 -5.69 -0.80
N ARG A 329 28.08 -5.84 0.47
CA ARG A 329 28.21 -4.82 1.52
C ARG A 329 27.56 -3.47 1.18
N LEU A 330 26.45 -3.49 0.44
CA LEU A 330 25.76 -2.27 -0.01
C LEU A 330 25.22 -1.43 1.15
N GLU A 331 24.94 -2.03 2.30
CA GLU A 331 24.60 -1.30 3.52
C GLU A 331 25.73 -0.36 3.98
N LYS A 332 26.99 -0.79 3.85
CA LYS A 332 28.14 0.06 4.20
C LYS A 332 28.28 1.24 3.23
N LEU A 333 28.01 1.00 1.93
CA LEU A 333 28.00 2.06 0.92
C LEU A 333 26.91 3.09 1.21
N ALA A 334 25.68 2.65 1.53
CA ALA A 334 24.56 3.53 1.87
C ALA A 334 24.86 4.36 3.14
N LEU A 335 25.44 3.75 4.17
CA LEU A 335 25.89 4.46 5.39
C LEU A 335 27.00 5.48 5.10
N TRP A 336 27.92 5.16 4.22
CA TRP A 336 28.98 6.09 3.81
C TRP A 336 28.39 7.31 3.09
N ILE A 337 27.45 7.10 2.17
CA ILE A 337 26.72 8.19 1.49
C ILE A 337 25.97 9.05 2.51
N GLU A 338 25.26 8.45 3.47
CA GLU A 338 24.55 9.17 4.54
C GLU A 338 25.50 10.05 5.35
N THR A 339 26.69 9.53 5.72
CA THR A 339 27.69 10.29 6.46
C THR A 339 28.29 11.44 5.67
N LEU A 340 28.51 11.26 4.35
CA LEU A 340 28.93 12.35 3.46
C LEU A 340 27.89 13.46 3.37
N PHE A 341 26.62 13.09 3.20
CA PHE A 341 25.52 14.03 3.13
C PHE A 341 25.38 14.84 4.44
N GLY A 342 25.49 14.16 5.60
CA GLY A 342 25.51 14.82 6.91
C GLY A 342 26.65 15.82 7.07
N LYS A 343 27.86 15.50 6.61
CA LYS A 343 29.01 16.43 6.62
C LYS A 343 28.79 17.64 5.71
N LEU A 344 28.16 17.45 4.54
CA LEU A 344 27.84 18.54 3.62
C LEU A 344 26.79 19.48 4.21
N LEU A 345 25.71 18.94 4.81
CA LEU A 345 24.69 19.75 5.46
C LEU A 345 25.25 20.56 6.63
N ASN A 346 26.11 19.97 7.46
CA ASN A 346 26.75 20.70 8.56
C ASN A 346 27.68 21.83 8.08
N LYS A 347 28.27 21.68 6.88
CA LYS A 347 29.08 22.77 6.27
C LYS A 347 28.24 23.90 5.68
N LEU A 348 27.00 23.61 5.27
CA LEU A 348 26.07 24.60 4.73
C LEU A 348 25.31 25.36 5.83
N SER A 349 25.25 24.78 7.05
CA SER A 349 24.60 25.39 8.21
C SER A 349 25.57 26.15 9.14
N ALA A 350 26.85 26.06 8.90
CA ALA A 350 27.92 26.82 9.58
C ALA A 350 28.35 28.05 8.78
#